data_e0a08d1a9d23efc9ce74003dad51de15
#
_entry.id   e0a08d1a9d23efc9ce74003dad51de15
#
_cell.length_a   1.000
_cell.length_b   1.000
_cell.length_c   1.000
_cell.angle_alpha   90.00
_cell.angle_beta   90.00
_cell.angle_gamma   90.00
#
_symmetry.space_group_name_H-M   'P 1'
#
loop_
_entity.id
_entity.type
_entity.pdbx_description
1 polymer ?
#
loop_
_entity_poly.entity_id
_entity_poly.type
_entity_poly.pdbx_seq_one_letter_code
_entity_poly.pdbx_strand_id
1 'polypeptide(L)'
;MTDKPTILVTGYGAWAVAENNPAAQVASRLAQEAFECCDLVTAELDVDTNALQDKVNYLLDEHQPDGWIGLGVSRSAVIKPEMVGINWRHFGVPDATGARLQATPIVENGPAAYNATLPCAEMVEKLRANHIPAMLSFSAGTHLCNQLIYVLGHTAKTRGMSLRSGFVHIPQSPENIAEKCGADDDGASMDLATSTRAIRICVQVLAAELAAF
;
A
#
# COMPACT_ATOMS: atom_id res chain seq x y z
N MET A 1 -28.00 9.71 -10.30
CA MET A 1 -26.70 9.07 -10.64
C MET A 1 -25.97 8.98 -9.32
N THR A 2 -25.75 7.80 -8.78
CA THR A 2 -24.89 7.64 -7.59
C THR A 2 -23.49 8.04 -8.00
N ASP A 3 -22.90 9.00 -7.30
CA ASP A 3 -21.52 9.39 -7.53
C ASP A 3 -20.63 8.15 -7.34
N LYS A 4 -19.69 7.96 -8.27
CA LYS A 4 -18.73 6.86 -8.17
C LYS A 4 -17.81 7.11 -6.97
N PRO A 5 -17.42 6.07 -6.21
CA PRO A 5 -16.46 6.26 -5.13
C PRO A 5 -15.10 6.69 -5.69
N THR A 6 -14.45 7.61 -4.99
CA THR A 6 -13.06 7.99 -5.28
C THR A 6 -12.11 7.05 -4.55
N ILE A 7 -11.25 6.36 -5.29
CA ILE A 7 -10.23 5.46 -4.73
C ILE A 7 -8.84 5.99 -5.02
N LEU A 8 -8.06 6.21 -3.98
CA LEU A 8 -6.66 6.61 -4.07
C LEU A 8 -5.77 5.36 -3.97
N VAL A 9 -4.90 5.17 -4.97
CA VAL A 9 -3.85 4.15 -4.95
C VAL A 9 -2.50 4.85 -4.87
N THR A 10 -1.72 4.55 -3.85
CA THR A 10 -0.38 5.13 -3.69
C THR A 10 0.70 4.05 -3.71
N GLY A 11 1.82 4.32 -4.39
CA GLY A 11 3.01 3.47 -4.36
C GLY A 11 4.20 4.24 -3.82
N TYR A 12 5.06 3.57 -3.04
CA TYR A 12 6.33 4.16 -2.67
C TYR A 12 7.25 4.28 -3.87
N GLY A 13 7.88 5.46 -3.99
CA GLY A 13 8.84 5.78 -5.03
C GLY A 13 10.20 5.11 -4.86
N ALA A 14 11.19 5.61 -5.60
CA ALA A 14 12.56 5.12 -5.59
C ALA A 14 13.16 5.16 -4.18
N TRP A 15 13.88 4.08 -3.80
CA TRP A 15 14.53 3.99 -2.49
C TRP A 15 15.66 2.96 -2.50
N ALA A 16 16.75 3.30 -1.83
CA ALA A 16 17.94 2.48 -1.67
C ALA A 16 18.50 2.00 -3.02
N VAL A 17 18.47 0.68 -3.27
CA VAL A 17 18.99 0.06 -4.49
C VAL A 17 17.94 -0.10 -5.60
N ALA A 18 16.72 0.40 -5.41
CA ALA A 18 15.64 0.30 -6.39
C ALA A 18 15.33 1.68 -6.96
N GLU A 19 16.01 2.09 -8.03
CA GLU A 19 15.64 3.28 -8.81
C GLU A 19 14.24 3.15 -9.41
N ASN A 20 13.81 1.91 -9.67
CA ASN A 20 12.50 1.57 -10.21
C ASN A 20 11.68 0.77 -9.19
N ASN A 21 10.95 1.43 -8.31
CA ASN A 21 10.11 0.75 -7.34
C ASN A 21 8.85 0.16 -8.01
N PRO A 22 8.63 -1.17 -7.98
CA PRO A 22 7.43 -1.79 -8.57
C PRO A 22 6.12 -1.22 -8.04
N ALA A 23 6.06 -0.74 -6.79
CA ALA A 23 4.86 -0.16 -6.21
C ALA A 23 4.45 1.15 -6.93
N ALA A 24 5.40 2.06 -7.16
CA ALA A 24 5.17 3.28 -7.95
C ALA A 24 4.82 2.95 -9.40
N GLN A 25 5.52 1.98 -10.00
CA GLN A 25 5.26 1.56 -11.38
C GLN A 25 3.84 0.98 -11.55
N VAL A 26 3.37 0.17 -10.61
CA VAL A 26 1.99 -0.36 -10.63
C VAL A 26 0.98 0.78 -10.50
N ALA A 27 1.17 1.70 -9.56
CA ALA A 27 0.30 2.88 -9.42
C ALA A 27 0.26 3.71 -10.71
N SER A 28 1.42 3.98 -11.31
CA SER A 28 1.54 4.72 -12.58
C SER A 28 0.86 4.01 -13.76
N ARG A 29 0.93 2.68 -13.84
CA ARG A 29 0.22 1.90 -14.87
C ARG A 29 -1.29 1.98 -14.69
N LEU A 30 -1.79 1.85 -13.46
CA LEU A 30 -3.22 1.97 -13.16
C LEU A 30 -3.76 3.36 -13.51
N ALA A 31 -2.96 4.42 -13.38
CA ALA A 31 -3.35 5.77 -13.79
C ALA A 31 -3.66 5.91 -15.29
N GLN A 32 -3.17 4.98 -16.13
CA GLN A 32 -3.43 4.95 -17.58
C GLN A 32 -4.67 4.13 -17.94
N GLU A 33 -5.33 3.54 -16.96
CA GLU A 33 -6.47 2.65 -17.15
C GLU A 33 -7.77 3.34 -16.79
N ALA A 34 -8.84 3.01 -17.52
CA ALA A 34 -10.19 3.47 -17.18
C ALA A 34 -10.86 2.48 -16.23
N PHE A 35 -11.49 3.01 -15.18
CA PHE A 35 -12.32 2.25 -14.25
C PHE A 35 -13.77 2.71 -14.36
N GLU A 36 -14.67 1.77 -14.67
CA GLU A 36 -16.10 2.08 -14.72
C GLU A 36 -16.73 2.14 -13.33
N CYS A 37 -16.11 1.45 -12.35
CA CYS A 37 -16.66 1.28 -11.00
C CYS A 37 -16.23 2.37 -10.00
N CYS A 38 -15.24 3.19 -10.31
CA CYS A 38 -14.74 4.24 -9.41
C CYS A 38 -13.98 5.33 -10.18
N ASP A 39 -13.78 6.47 -9.53
CA ASP A 39 -12.84 7.49 -9.96
C ASP A 39 -11.49 7.16 -9.31
N LEU A 40 -10.54 6.69 -10.12
CA LEU A 40 -9.22 6.30 -9.64
C LEU A 40 -8.27 7.49 -9.64
N VAL A 41 -7.67 7.75 -8.49
CA VAL A 41 -6.56 8.69 -8.33
C VAL A 41 -5.31 7.92 -7.93
N THR A 42 -4.16 8.29 -8.46
CA THR A 42 -2.89 7.68 -8.08
C THR A 42 -1.88 8.73 -7.64
N ALA A 43 -1.03 8.37 -6.68
CA ALA A 43 0.06 9.25 -6.24
C ALA A 43 1.28 8.42 -5.84
N GLU A 44 2.45 9.04 -5.94
CA GLU A 44 3.69 8.50 -5.41
C GLU A 44 3.94 9.03 -4.00
N LEU A 45 4.43 8.16 -3.12
CA LEU A 45 4.87 8.50 -1.77
C LEU A 45 6.38 8.43 -1.67
N ASP A 46 6.97 9.47 -1.11
CA ASP A 46 8.38 9.44 -0.75
C ASP A 46 8.63 8.45 0.39
N VAL A 47 9.80 7.82 0.37
CA VAL A 47 10.23 6.94 1.46
C VAL A 47 10.86 7.80 2.56
N ASP A 48 10.07 8.68 3.14
CA ASP A 48 10.45 9.62 4.21
C ASP A 48 9.47 9.48 5.39
N THR A 49 10.00 8.98 6.51
CA THR A 49 9.20 8.74 7.72
C THR A 49 8.66 10.02 8.33
N ASN A 50 9.36 11.15 8.17
CA ASN A 50 8.98 12.42 8.78
C ASN A 50 7.94 13.17 7.94
N ALA A 51 8.01 13.05 6.61
CA ALA A 51 7.07 13.71 5.69
C ALA A 51 5.75 12.93 5.50
N LEU A 52 5.71 11.65 5.86
CA LEU A 52 4.57 10.77 5.53
C LEU A 52 3.24 11.27 6.10
N GLN A 53 3.19 11.75 7.35
CA GLN A 53 1.95 12.26 7.95
C GLN A 53 1.40 13.48 7.19
N ASP A 54 2.26 14.43 6.85
CA ASP A 54 1.86 15.63 6.12
C ASP A 54 1.41 15.29 4.69
N LYS A 55 2.10 14.35 4.03
CA LYS A 55 1.70 13.85 2.71
C LYS A 55 0.34 13.14 2.75
N VAL A 56 0.08 12.33 3.77
CA VAL A 56 -1.24 11.70 3.97
C VAL A 56 -2.32 12.76 4.17
N ASN A 57 -2.08 13.76 5.03
CA ASN A 57 -3.03 14.85 5.26
C ASN A 57 -3.34 15.60 3.96
N TYR A 58 -2.30 15.98 3.22
CA TYR A 58 -2.45 16.67 1.93
C TYR A 58 -3.31 15.86 0.93
N LEU A 59 -3.02 14.57 0.75
CA LEU A 59 -3.75 13.72 -0.19
C LEU A 59 -5.21 13.49 0.23
N LEU A 60 -5.48 13.38 1.54
CA LEU A 60 -6.85 13.28 2.06
C LEU A 60 -7.63 14.57 1.83
N ASP A 61 -7.02 15.73 2.04
CA ASP A 61 -7.68 17.04 1.90
C ASP A 61 -7.91 17.37 0.41
N GLU A 62 -6.96 17.04 -0.47
CA GLU A 62 -7.03 17.31 -1.91
C GLU A 62 -8.03 16.42 -2.64
N HIS A 63 -8.04 15.13 -2.33
CA HIS A 63 -8.81 14.14 -3.12
C HIS A 63 -10.06 13.62 -2.42
N GLN A 64 -10.18 13.81 -1.10
CA GLN A 64 -11.31 13.33 -0.28
C GLN A 64 -11.73 11.88 -0.63
N PRO A 65 -10.79 10.91 -0.65
CA PRO A 65 -11.07 9.58 -1.14
C PRO A 65 -12.00 8.80 -0.18
N ASP A 66 -12.89 7.99 -0.76
CA ASP A 66 -13.71 7.01 -0.02
C ASP A 66 -12.87 5.77 0.33
N GLY A 67 -11.88 5.46 -0.52
CA GLY A 67 -10.97 4.34 -0.33
C GLY A 67 -9.51 4.69 -0.61
N TRP A 68 -8.57 4.07 0.14
CA TRP A 68 -7.13 4.23 -0.06
C TRP A 68 -6.40 2.89 0.02
N ILE A 69 -5.71 2.51 -1.06
CA ILE A 69 -4.83 1.34 -1.12
C ILE A 69 -3.38 1.83 -1.22
N GLY A 70 -2.59 1.65 -0.15
CA GLY A 70 -1.14 1.83 -0.21
C GLY A 70 -0.45 0.61 -0.82
N LEU A 71 0.60 0.82 -1.59
CA LEU A 71 1.41 -0.25 -2.21
C LEU A 71 2.86 -0.17 -1.77
N GLY A 72 3.45 -1.32 -1.49
CA GLY A 72 4.88 -1.47 -1.26
C GLY A 72 5.37 -2.86 -1.69
N VAL A 73 6.67 -3.02 -1.71
CA VAL A 73 7.32 -4.23 -2.18
C VAL A 73 7.75 -5.10 -1.01
N SER A 74 7.52 -6.40 -1.12
CA SER A 74 8.02 -7.39 -0.17
C SER A 74 8.83 -8.48 -0.89
N ARG A 75 9.64 -9.22 -0.12
CA ARG A 75 10.37 -10.40 -0.64
C ARG A 75 9.47 -11.63 -0.85
N SER A 76 8.16 -11.51 -0.68
CA SER A 76 7.22 -12.60 -0.85
C SER A 76 6.93 -12.85 -2.33
N ALA A 77 6.66 -14.11 -2.68
CA ALA A 77 6.21 -14.49 -4.02
C ALA A 77 4.73 -14.21 -4.31
N VAL A 78 3.98 -13.72 -3.30
CA VAL A 78 2.52 -13.58 -3.39
C VAL A 78 2.06 -12.18 -2.99
N ILE A 79 0.92 -11.78 -3.51
CA ILE A 79 0.24 -10.53 -3.13
C ILE A 79 -0.27 -10.66 -1.68
N LYS A 80 -0.02 -9.63 -0.86
CA LYS A 80 -0.38 -9.64 0.57
C LYS A 80 -1.16 -8.40 0.97
N PRO A 81 -2.49 -8.45 1.02
CA PRO A 81 -3.26 -7.47 1.76
C PRO A 81 -2.94 -7.56 3.26
N GLU A 82 -2.55 -6.42 3.84
CA GLU A 82 -2.12 -6.30 5.23
C GLU A 82 -3.31 -5.99 6.15
N MET A 83 -3.45 -6.75 7.22
CA MET A 83 -4.60 -6.68 8.13
C MET A 83 -4.44 -5.61 9.22
N VAL A 84 -3.21 -5.19 9.53
CA VAL A 84 -2.95 -4.36 10.72
C VAL A 84 -1.69 -3.51 10.57
N GLY A 85 -1.75 -2.27 11.07
CA GLY A 85 -0.59 -1.41 11.31
C GLY A 85 -0.41 -1.18 12.81
N ILE A 86 0.81 -1.41 13.32
CA ILE A 86 1.15 -1.25 14.73
C ILE A 86 1.85 0.09 15.00
N ASN A 87 1.73 0.60 16.22
CA ASN A 87 2.30 1.90 16.63
C ASN A 87 3.82 1.82 16.88
N TRP A 88 4.56 1.23 15.96
CA TRP A 88 6.01 1.09 16.09
C TRP A 88 6.74 1.38 14.79
N ARG A 89 7.87 2.10 14.89
CA ARG A 89 8.90 2.25 13.88
C ARG A 89 10.19 1.63 14.39
N HIS A 90 10.69 0.65 13.66
CA HIS A 90 11.98 0.01 13.92
C HIS A 90 12.60 -0.36 12.57
N PHE A 91 13.55 0.45 12.11
CA PHE A 91 14.07 0.38 10.75
C PHE A 91 15.34 -0.48 10.68
N GLY A 92 15.25 -1.64 10.04
CA GLY A 92 16.41 -2.47 9.72
C GLY A 92 17.35 -1.80 8.72
N VAL A 93 16.78 -1.00 7.80
CA VAL A 93 17.51 -0.18 6.81
C VAL A 93 17.03 1.27 6.94
N PRO A 94 17.87 2.29 6.64
CA PRO A 94 17.45 3.68 6.67
C PRO A 94 16.35 3.95 5.65
N ASP A 95 15.53 4.98 5.86
CA ASP A 95 14.67 5.53 4.81
C ASP A 95 15.48 6.33 3.77
N ALA A 96 14.81 6.95 2.79
CA ALA A 96 15.49 7.70 1.72
C ALA A 96 16.21 8.96 2.23
N THR A 97 15.86 9.47 3.40
CA THR A 97 16.52 10.63 4.04
C THR A 97 17.71 10.22 4.93
N GLY A 98 17.92 8.91 5.09
CA GLY A 98 18.94 8.35 5.99
C GLY A 98 18.43 8.15 7.43
N ALA A 99 17.15 8.41 7.72
CA ALA A 99 16.60 8.22 9.05
C ALA A 99 16.55 6.71 9.41
N ARG A 100 17.07 6.39 10.58
CA ARG A 100 17.08 5.03 11.15
C ARG A 100 16.49 5.06 12.55
N LEU A 101 15.20 4.79 12.63
CA LEU A 101 14.46 4.80 13.89
C LEU A 101 14.55 3.42 14.59
N GLN A 102 14.63 3.42 15.90
CA GLN A 102 14.73 2.21 16.72
C GLN A 102 13.67 2.22 17.81
N ALA A 103 12.73 1.27 17.75
CA ALA A 103 11.67 1.08 18.74
C ALA A 103 10.96 2.40 19.14
N THR A 104 10.61 3.21 18.14
CA THR A 104 9.98 4.52 18.33
C THR A 104 8.48 4.42 17.98
N PRO A 105 7.57 4.95 18.80
CA PRO A 105 6.15 5.00 18.42
C PRO A 105 5.93 5.91 17.20
N ILE A 106 4.91 5.60 16.40
CA ILE A 106 4.46 6.47 15.30
C ILE A 106 3.73 7.68 15.89
N VAL A 107 2.82 7.43 16.83
CA VAL A 107 2.11 8.45 17.58
C VAL A 107 2.34 8.21 19.08
N GLU A 108 2.91 9.21 19.76
CA GLU A 108 3.16 9.16 21.19
C GLU A 108 1.83 8.98 21.94
N ASN A 109 1.76 7.99 22.84
CA ASN A 109 0.55 7.64 23.59
C ASN A 109 -0.66 7.27 22.70
N GLY A 110 -0.45 6.98 21.41
CA GLY A 110 -1.49 6.50 20.49
C GLY A 110 -1.88 5.04 20.76
N PRO A 111 -3.01 4.56 20.19
CA PRO A 111 -3.39 3.14 20.26
C PRO A 111 -2.29 2.21 19.78
N ALA A 112 -2.25 0.98 20.33
CA ALA A 112 -1.21 0.02 19.99
C ALA A 112 -1.22 -0.38 18.50
N ALA A 113 -2.41 -0.38 17.87
CA ALA A 113 -2.58 -0.75 16.47
C ALA A 113 -3.89 -0.20 15.88
N TYR A 114 -3.95 -0.18 14.54
CA TYR A 114 -5.17 0.00 13.75
C TYR A 114 -5.33 -1.15 12.78
N ASN A 115 -6.52 -1.73 12.71
CA ASN A 115 -6.86 -2.68 11.66
C ASN A 115 -7.01 -1.93 10.33
N ALA A 116 -6.56 -2.55 9.25
CA ALA A 116 -6.95 -2.12 7.91
C ALA A 116 -8.48 -2.28 7.76
N THR A 117 -9.08 -1.36 7.03
CA THR A 117 -10.53 -1.37 6.75
C THR A 117 -10.85 -1.78 5.30
N LEU A 118 -9.84 -2.22 4.55
CA LEU A 118 -10.00 -2.83 3.23
C LEU A 118 -10.66 -4.23 3.35
N PRO A 119 -11.42 -4.68 2.34
CA PRO A 119 -11.99 -6.04 2.27
C PRO A 119 -10.91 -7.09 1.95
N CYS A 120 -9.87 -7.17 2.78
CA CYS A 120 -8.66 -7.97 2.51
C CYS A 120 -8.96 -9.46 2.24
N ALA A 121 -9.92 -10.05 2.95
CA ALA A 121 -10.28 -11.45 2.74
C ALA A 121 -10.89 -11.66 1.35
N GLU A 122 -11.83 -10.81 0.93
CA GLU A 122 -12.44 -10.87 -0.40
C GLU A 122 -11.41 -10.58 -1.50
N MET A 123 -10.51 -9.62 -1.27
CA MET A 123 -9.38 -9.38 -2.20
C MET A 123 -8.59 -10.66 -2.44
N VAL A 124 -8.20 -11.38 -1.38
CA VAL A 124 -7.45 -12.64 -1.50
C VAL A 124 -8.26 -13.70 -2.26
N GLU A 125 -9.54 -13.85 -1.97
CA GLU A 125 -10.43 -14.80 -2.68
C GLU A 125 -10.51 -14.48 -4.17
N LYS A 126 -10.76 -13.21 -4.52
CA LYS A 126 -10.84 -12.78 -5.93
C LYS A 126 -9.51 -12.92 -6.67
N LEU A 127 -8.38 -12.60 -6.02
CA LEU A 127 -7.05 -12.81 -6.59
C LEU A 127 -6.80 -14.28 -6.91
N ARG A 128 -7.07 -15.18 -5.97
CA ARG A 128 -6.91 -16.63 -6.16
C ARG A 128 -7.83 -17.18 -7.24
N ALA A 129 -9.08 -16.72 -7.30
CA ALA A 129 -10.02 -17.08 -8.36
C ALA A 129 -9.57 -16.63 -9.76
N ASN A 130 -8.70 -15.60 -9.83
CA ASN A 130 -8.06 -15.15 -11.06
C ASN A 130 -6.64 -15.69 -11.26
N HIS A 131 -6.29 -16.79 -10.59
CA HIS A 131 -4.99 -17.46 -10.67
C HIS A 131 -3.79 -16.59 -10.28
N ILE A 132 -4.01 -15.61 -9.40
CA ILE A 132 -2.95 -14.79 -8.82
C ILE A 132 -2.69 -15.27 -7.39
N PRO A 133 -1.46 -15.68 -7.05
CA PRO A 133 -1.15 -16.14 -5.71
C PRO A 133 -1.27 -14.97 -4.71
N ALA A 134 -2.07 -15.16 -3.68
CA ALA A 134 -2.32 -14.16 -2.65
C ALA A 134 -2.60 -14.79 -1.29
N MET A 135 -2.29 -14.09 -0.22
CA MET A 135 -2.61 -14.49 1.16
C MET A 135 -2.79 -13.27 2.07
N LEU A 136 -3.57 -13.42 3.13
CA LEU A 136 -3.63 -12.40 4.16
C LEU A 136 -2.30 -12.28 4.89
N SER A 137 -1.94 -11.07 5.26
CA SER A 137 -0.78 -10.79 6.09
C SER A 137 -1.20 -10.03 7.36
N PHE A 138 -0.60 -10.41 8.48
CA PHE A 138 -0.86 -9.80 9.79
C PHE A 138 0.34 -9.00 10.29
N SER A 139 1.28 -8.67 9.42
CA SER A 139 2.43 -7.84 9.76
C SER A 139 3.03 -7.20 8.51
N ALA A 140 2.86 -5.90 8.39
CA ALA A 140 3.52 -5.08 7.37
C ALA A 140 4.97 -4.69 7.77
N GLY A 141 5.53 -5.37 8.77
CA GLY A 141 6.83 -5.01 9.35
C GLY A 141 6.74 -3.79 10.27
N THR A 142 7.81 -3.01 10.31
CA THR A 142 7.92 -1.83 11.18
C THR A 142 8.53 -0.62 10.46
N HIS A 143 8.58 -0.67 9.12
CA HIS A 143 9.03 0.42 8.26
C HIS A 143 7.84 1.26 7.77
N LEU A 144 8.01 2.02 6.70
CA LEU A 144 7.00 2.96 6.19
C LEU A 144 5.69 2.27 5.72
N CYS A 145 5.73 1.00 5.30
CA CYS A 145 4.52 0.25 4.95
C CYS A 145 3.58 0.14 6.16
N ASN A 146 4.11 -0.27 7.30
CA ASN A 146 3.39 -0.30 8.57
C ASN A 146 2.97 1.10 9.02
N GLN A 147 3.86 2.09 8.87
CA GLN A 147 3.59 3.47 9.26
C GLN A 147 2.40 4.04 8.47
N LEU A 148 2.30 3.76 7.16
CA LEU A 148 1.17 4.23 6.35
C LEU A 148 -0.16 3.65 6.83
N ILE A 149 -0.24 2.34 7.10
CA ILE A 149 -1.47 1.72 7.64
C ILE A 149 -1.89 2.39 8.94
N TYR A 150 -0.92 2.55 9.85
CA TYR A 150 -1.19 3.16 11.15
C TYR A 150 -1.63 4.62 11.04
N VAL A 151 -0.93 5.42 10.25
CA VAL A 151 -1.23 6.85 10.02
C VAL A 151 -2.62 7.02 9.39
N LEU A 152 -2.98 6.22 8.39
CA LEU A 152 -4.32 6.26 7.77
C LEU A 152 -5.41 5.94 8.80
N GLY A 153 -5.25 4.85 9.56
CA GLY A 153 -6.21 4.46 10.59
C GLY A 153 -6.33 5.52 11.70
N HIS A 154 -5.21 6.08 12.14
CA HIS A 154 -5.18 7.13 13.17
C HIS A 154 -5.84 8.42 12.68
N THR A 155 -5.49 8.86 11.47
CA THR A 155 -6.05 10.09 10.87
C THR A 155 -7.55 9.95 10.62
N ALA A 156 -8.00 8.82 10.04
CA ALA A 156 -9.42 8.56 9.83
C ALA A 156 -10.19 8.59 11.15
N LYS A 157 -9.67 7.94 12.19
CA LYS A 157 -10.30 7.91 13.51
C LYS A 157 -10.37 9.30 14.17
N THR A 158 -9.29 10.06 14.13
CA THR A 158 -9.20 11.37 14.79
C THR A 158 -9.99 12.45 14.07
N ARG A 159 -10.11 12.36 12.74
CA ARG A 159 -10.90 13.27 11.90
C ARG A 159 -12.37 12.83 11.75
N GLY A 160 -12.75 11.64 12.25
CA GLY A 160 -14.12 11.12 12.10
C GLY A 160 -14.48 10.76 10.65
N MET A 161 -13.51 10.32 9.85
CA MET A 161 -13.68 9.99 8.43
C MET A 161 -14.17 8.55 8.23
N SER A 162 -15.06 8.35 7.26
CA SER A 162 -15.50 7.03 6.81
C SER A 162 -14.59 6.48 5.70
N LEU A 163 -13.28 6.49 5.92
CA LEU A 163 -12.28 6.02 4.95
C LEU A 163 -12.07 4.51 5.03
N ARG A 164 -12.20 3.80 3.90
CA ARG A 164 -11.72 2.43 3.74
C ARG A 164 -10.26 2.43 3.34
N SER A 165 -9.36 2.02 4.22
CA SER A 165 -7.93 2.13 3.95
C SER A 165 -7.11 0.95 4.43
N GLY A 166 -5.96 0.77 3.79
CA GLY A 166 -5.00 -0.25 4.14
C GLY A 166 -3.84 -0.31 3.15
N PHE A 167 -3.18 -1.46 3.10
CA PHE A 167 -1.94 -1.64 2.37
C PHE A 167 -1.88 -3.01 1.71
N VAL A 168 -1.31 -3.08 0.53
CA VAL A 168 -1.07 -4.32 -0.19
C VAL A 168 0.41 -4.42 -0.56
N HIS A 169 1.10 -5.42 -0.02
CA HIS A 169 2.42 -5.77 -0.49
C HIS A 169 2.34 -6.56 -1.80
N ILE A 170 3.16 -6.15 -2.75
CA ILE A 170 3.40 -6.86 -4.00
C ILE A 170 4.81 -7.47 -4.01
N PRO A 171 5.08 -8.52 -4.80
CA PRO A 171 6.43 -9.03 -4.99
C PRO A 171 7.35 -8.02 -5.68
N GLN A 172 8.65 -8.25 -5.61
CA GLN A 172 9.62 -7.57 -6.46
C GLN A 172 9.34 -7.89 -7.95
N SER A 173 9.76 -7.01 -8.86
CA SER A 173 9.71 -7.35 -10.29
C SER A 173 10.91 -8.22 -10.71
N PRO A 174 10.82 -8.96 -11.82
CA PRO A 174 11.96 -9.69 -12.37
C PRO A 174 13.16 -8.79 -12.64
N GLU A 175 12.93 -7.54 -13.09
CA GLU A 175 13.96 -6.55 -13.34
C GLU A 175 14.70 -6.20 -12.05
N ASN A 176 13.97 -5.94 -10.94
CA ASN A 176 14.59 -5.66 -9.65
C ASN A 176 15.43 -6.82 -9.12
N ILE A 177 14.98 -8.06 -9.34
CA ILE A 177 15.78 -9.24 -8.96
C ILE A 177 17.01 -9.35 -9.85
N ALA A 178 16.89 -9.15 -11.16
CA ALA A 178 18.01 -9.22 -12.09
C ALA A 178 19.11 -8.19 -11.79
N GLU A 179 18.73 -6.98 -11.41
CA GLU A 179 19.67 -5.93 -10.98
C GLU A 179 20.46 -6.31 -9.72
N LYS A 180 19.86 -7.13 -8.86
CA LYS A 180 20.45 -7.59 -7.58
C LYS A 180 21.11 -8.96 -7.67
N CYS A 181 20.96 -9.69 -8.79
CA CYS A 181 21.57 -11.02 -8.98
C CYS A 181 23.08 -10.95 -8.78
N GLY A 182 23.59 -11.79 -7.88
CA GLY A 182 25.01 -11.81 -7.47
C GLY A 182 25.31 -11.00 -6.19
N ALA A 183 24.33 -10.30 -5.63
CA ALA A 183 24.43 -9.56 -4.37
C ALA A 183 23.51 -10.16 -3.28
N ASP A 184 23.48 -11.47 -3.13
CA ASP A 184 22.74 -12.22 -2.09
C ASP A 184 21.20 -12.09 -2.10
N ASP A 185 20.58 -11.69 -3.23
CA ASP A 185 19.12 -11.68 -3.36
C ASP A 185 18.70 -12.66 -4.48
N ASP A 186 18.26 -13.85 -4.07
CA ASP A 186 17.62 -14.88 -4.91
C ASP A 186 16.08 -14.84 -4.74
N GLY A 187 15.56 -13.68 -4.34
CA GLY A 187 14.16 -13.46 -3.98
C GLY A 187 13.16 -13.80 -5.09
N ALA A 188 11.95 -14.11 -4.67
CA ALA A 188 10.86 -14.36 -5.59
C ALA A 188 10.40 -13.07 -6.28
N SER A 189 9.98 -13.17 -7.54
CA SER A 189 9.48 -12.04 -8.31
C SER A 189 8.11 -12.33 -8.94
N MET A 190 7.41 -11.26 -9.31
CA MET A 190 6.18 -11.28 -10.10
C MET A 190 6.28 -10.19 -11.15
N ASP A 191 5.92 -10.51 -12.40
CA ASP A 191 5.93 -9.51 -13.46
C ASP A 191 4.96 -8.35 -13.16
N LEU A 192 5.34 -7.16 -13.65
CA LEU A 192 4.56 -5.95 -13.38
C LEU A 192 3.13 -6.00 -13.96
N ALA A 193 2.91 -6.72 -15.06
CA ALA A 193 1.56 -6.84 -15.64
C ALA A 193 0.66 -7.67 -14.71
N THR A 194 1.18 -8.76 -14.14
CA THR A 194 0.44 -9.57 -13.15
C THR A 194 0.21 -8.78 -11.87
N SER A 195 1.20 -8.04 -11.36
CA SER A 195 1.04 -7.17 -10.19
C SER A 195 0.02 -6.05 -10.44
N THR A 196 0.05 -5.41 -11.61
CA THR A 196 -0.94 -4.38 -12.00
C THR A 196 -2.35 -4.97 -12.06
N ARG A 197 -2.51 -6.14 -12.69
CA ARG A 197 -3.79 -6.87 -12.73
C ARG A 197 -4.29 -7.23 -11.33
N ALA A 198 -3.39 -7.62 -10.43
CA ALA A 198 -3.73 -7.92 -9.05
C ALA A 198 -4.31 -6.68 -8.33
N ILE A 199 -3.65 -5.54 -8.45
CA ILE A 199 -4.12 -4.31 -7.79
C ILE A 199 -5.39 -3.78 -8.45
N ARG A 200 -5.56 -3.93 -9.76
CA ARG A 200 -6.85 -3.65 -10.42
C ARG A 200 -8.00 -4.44 -9.79
N ILE A 201 -7.80 -5.74 -9.54
CA ILE A 201 -8.81 -6.58 -8.87
C ILE A 201 -9.07 -6.04 -7.45
N CYS A 202 -8.04 -5.65 -6.69
CA CYS A 202 -8.22 -5.07 -5.36
C CYS A 202 -9.03 -3.77 -5.41
N VAL A 203 -8.79 -2.89 -6.39
CA VAL A 203 -9.57 -1.66 -6.61
C VAL A 203 -11.03 -1.98 -6.90
N GLN A 204 -11.30 -2.96 -7.78
CA GLN A 204 -12.66 -3.37 -8.13
C GLN A 204 -13.43 -3.95 -6.94
N VAL A 205 -12.76 -4.75 -6.10
CA VAL A 205 -13.35 -5.29 -4.87
C VAL A 205 -13.69 -4.16 -3.89
N LEU A 206 -12.77 -3.21 -3.69
CA LEU A 206 -13.02 -2.06 -2.83
C LEU A 206 -14.15 -1.18 -3.36
N ALA A 207 -14.19 -0.90 -4.66
CA ALA A 207 -15.26 -0.13 -5.28
C ALA A 207 -16.63 -0.80 -5.11
N ALA A 208 -16.71 -2.13 -5.25
CA ALA A 208 -17.94 -2.88 -5.04
C ALA A 208 -18.42 -2.83 -3.57
N GLU A 209 -17.50 -2.90 -2.61
CA GLU A 209 -17.85 -2.71 -1.19
C GLU A 209 -18.37 -1.30 -0.92
N LEU A 210 -17.66 -0.27 -1.42
CA LEU A 210 -18.07 1.13 -1.23
C LEU A 210 -19.44 1.45 -1.86
N ALA A 211 -19.77 0.83 -2.98
CA ALA A 211 -21.07 1.00 -3.64
C ALA A 211 -22.25 0.28 -2.93
N ALA A 212 -21.96 -0.61 -1.97
CA ALA A 212 -22.96 -1.37 -1.22
C ALA A 212 -23.47 -0.63 0.04
N PHE A 213 -22.86 0.50 0.39
CA PHE A 213 -23.19 1.35 1.53
C PHE A 213 -23.75 2.70 1.08
#